data_853733e671d556c396a7301dbee30f31
#
_entry.id   853733e671d556c396a7301dbee30f31
#
_cell.length_a   1.000
_cell.length_b   1.000
_cell.length_c   1.000
_cell.angle_alpha   90.00
_cell.angle_beta   90.00
_cell.angle_gamma   90.00
#
_symmetry.space_group_name_H-M   'P 1'
#
loop_
_entity.id
_entity.type
_entity.pdbx_description
1 polymer ?
#
loop_
_entity_poly.entity_id
_entity_poly.type
_entity_poly.pdbx_seq_one_letter_code
_entity_poly.pdbx_strand_id
1 'polypeptide(L)'
;MNYDKARILQDVRTVIDQNQTESGIGGVATDADTLELDDIISKNITTAARHILLNCQLRMVSNDGVKDLPKTQKIEASIEGETANPGGVVVPPIATEINITADSLNKAVMTLPDDYLRLVIAEMEGWDCPVRVPTEDTGVARMVCGSRFRGVRPNNHRPCVIEGQQDGKPALFLYGADEGKGITQAQYLPVPKFDIEDKINLPEMLYDAIIYQTAAMTLQTLGSQLWATLAQMAERLSGIEEIRELQQRAKQKGV
;
A
#
# COMPACT_ATOMS: atom_id res chain seq x y z
N MET A 1 4.04 4.59 -13.93
CA MET A 1 4.21 5.80 -14.79
C MET A 1 4.05 7.07 -13.97
N ASN A 2 4.80 8.13 -14.32
CA ASN A 2 4.65 9.44 -13.67
C ASN A 2 3.64 10.28 -14.45
N TYR A 3 2.64 10.81 -13.75
CA TYR A 3 1.60 11.65 -14.31
C TYR A 3 1.66 13.04 -13.71
N ASP A 4 1.54 14.08 -14.55
CA ASP A 4 1.48 15.47 -14.11
C ASP A 4 0.12 15.79 -13.48
N LYS A 5 0.13 16.55 -12.40
CA LYS A 5 -1.08 16.99 -11.71
C LYS A 5 -2.05 17.72 -12.64
N ALA A 6 -1.53 18.59 -13.52
CA ALA A 6 -2.36 19.34 -14.49
C ALA A 6 -3.11 18.40 -15.46
N ARG A 7 -2.47 17.32 -15.92
CA ARG A 7 -3.11 16.31 -16.75
C ARG A 7 -4.23 15.59 -16.00
N ILE A 8 -3.98 15.17 -14.77
CA ILE A 8 -5.00 14.50 -13.94
C ILE A 8 -6.21 15.42 -13.72
N LEU A 9 -5.98 16.70 -13.40
CA LEU A 9 -7.03 17.69 -13.25
C LEU A 9 -7.88 17.81 -14.51
N GLN A 10 -7.25 17.89 -15.68
CA GLN A 10 -7.94 17.96 -16.96
C GLN A 10 -8.77 16.70 -17.24
N ASP A 11 -8.21 15.51 -17.02
CA ASP A 11 -8.90 14.25 -17.26
C ASP A 11 -10.10 14.09 -16.31
N VAL A 12 -9.97 14.44 -15.03
CA VAL A 12 -11.07 14.43 -14.05
C VAL A 12 -12.17 15.42 -14.45
N ARG A 13 -11.82 16.64 -14.86
CA ARG A 13 -12.80 17.62 -15.36
C ARG A 13 -13.58 17.07 -16.55
N THR A 14 -12.87 16.49 -17.53
CA THR A 14 -13.51 15.90 -18.70
C THR A 14 -14.57 14.84 -18.31
N VAL A 15 -14.25 13.97 -17.34
CA VAL A 15 -15.20 12.98 -16.83
C VAL A 15 -16.39 13.63 -16.13
N ILE A 16 -16.17 14.68 -15.35
CA ILE A 16 -17.24 15.41 -14.67
C ILE A 16 -18.15 16.09 -15.70
N ASP A 17 -17.58 16.80 -16.66
CA ASP A 17 -18.33 17.55 -17.69
C ASP A 17 -19.18 16.62 -18.57
N GLN A 18 -18.61 15.49 -19.01
CA GLN A 18 -19.34 14.50 -19.81
C GLN A 18 -20.57 13.97 -19.08
N ASN A 19 -20.44 13.67 -17.79
CA ASN A 19 -21.54 13.13 -17.01
C ASN A 19 -22.56 14.19 -16.55
N GLN A 20 -22.14 15.45 -16.38
CA GLN A 20 -23.06 16.55 -16.06
C GLN A 20 -23.91 16.96 -17.27
N THR A 21 -23.36 16.90 -18.48
CA THR A 21 -24.10 17.26 -19.70
C THR A 21 -25.28 16.32 -19.95
N GLU A 22 -25.16 15.03 -19.60
CA GLU A 22 -26.25 14.06 -19.70
C GLU A 22 -27.39 14.32 -18.69
N SER A 23 -27.10 14.97 -17.57
CA SER A 23 -28.10 15.27 -16.52
C SER A 23 -28.72 16.66 -16.61
N GLY A 24 -28.42 17.45 -17.65
CA GLY A 24 -29.06 18.74 -17.89
C GLY A 24 -28.70 19.86 -16.90
N ILE A 25 -27.66 19.70 -16.11
CA ILE A 25 -27.12 20.74 -15.24
C ILE A 25 -26.04 21.52 -16.02
N GLY A 26 -26.46 22.24 -17.06
CA GLY A 26 -25.60 23.09 -17.84
C GLY A 26 -25.50 24.50 -17.22
N GLY A 27 -24.71 24.68 -16.19
CA GLY A 27 -24.22 25.98 -15.76
C GLY A 27 -22.90 26.28 -16.46
N VAL A 28 -22.75 27.43 -17.10
CA VAL A 28 -21.46 27.95 -17.56
C VAL A 28 -20.66 28.26 -16.29
N ALA A 29 -19.62 27.45 -16.01
CA ALA A 29 -18.73 27.70 -14.89
C ALA A 29 -18.04 29.04 -15.05
N THR A 30 -18.07 29.88 -14.03
CA THR A 30 -17.27 31.11 -13.99
C THR A 30 -15.81 30.77 -13.66
N ASP A 31 -14.88 31.66 -13.98
CA ASP A 31 -13.45 31.42 -13.66
C ASP A 31 -13.22 31.14 -12.15
N ALA A 32 -14.00 31.76 -11.28
CA ALA A 32 -13.94 31.52 -9.84
C ALA A 32 -14.42 30.12 -9.46
N ASP A 33 -15.54 29.65 -10.05
CA ASP A 33 -16.08 28.31 -9.80
C ASP A 33 -15.11 27.24 -10.31
N THR A 34 -14.37 27.54 -11.36
CA THR A 34 -13.36 26.65 -11.94
C THR A 34 -12.17 26.46 -11.00
N LEU A 35 -11.70 27.52 -10.35
CA LEU A 35 -10.61 27.46 -9.36
C LEU A 35 -11.01 26.69 -8.11
N GLU A 36 -12.23 26.89 -7.60
CA GLU A 36 -12.73 26.10 -6.46
C GLU A 36 -12.84 24.62 -6.80
N LEU A 37 -13.29 24.28 -8.01
CA LEU A 37 -13.38 22.89 -8.45
C LEU A 37 -12.01 22.22 -8.52
N ASP A 38 -10.99 22.91 -9.03
CA ASP A 38 -9.62 22.39 -9.07
C ASP A 38 -9.04 22.13 -7.70
N ASP A 39 -9.32 22.98 -6.74
CA ASP A 39 -8.89 22.79 -5.36
C ASP A 39 -9.53 21.54 -4.74
N ILE A 40 -10.82 21.31 -5.01
CA ILE A 40 -11.53 20.12 -4.53
C ILE A 40 -10.97 18.87 -5.20
N ILE A 41 -10.81 18.89 -6.53
CA ILE A 41 -10.22 17.77 -7.27
C ILE A 41 -8.82 17.46 -6.74
N SER A 42 -7.96 18.48 -6.62
CA SER A 42 -6.58 18.34 -6.16
C SER A 42 -6.46 17.66 -4.80
N LYS A 43 -7.36 17.98 -3.86
CA LYS A 43 -7.42 17.36 -2.53
C LYS A 43 -7.86 15.89 -2.60
N ASN A 44 -8.69 15.54 -3.57
CA ASN A 44 -9.25 14.19 -3.70
C ASN A 44 -8.34 13.21 -4.45
N ILE A 45 -7.42 13.67 -5.31
CA ILE A 45 -6.57 12.79 -6.13
C ILE A 45 -5.81 11.76 -5.29
N THR A 46 -5.07 12.20 -4.28
CA THR A 46 -4.25 11.30 -3.44
C THR A 46 -5.10 10.35 -2.61
N THR A 47 -6.26 10.81 -2.16
CA THR A 47 -7.21 10.00 -1.39
C THR A 47 -7.85 8.93 -2.29
N ALA A 48 -8.28 9.30 -3.49
CA ALA A 48 -8.82 8.38 -4.48
C ALA A 48 -7.77 7.34 -4.91
N ALA A 49 -6.55 7.78 -5.22
CA ALA A 49 -5.45 6.90 -5.56
C ALA A 49 -5.15 5.91 -4.43
N ARG A 50 -5.08 6.38 -3.19
CA ARG A 50 -4.89 5.51 -2.02
C ARG A 50 -6.01 4.48 -1.88
N HIS A 51 -7.26 4.88 -2.05
CA HIS A 51 -8.43 3.99 -1.98
C HIS A 51 -8.35 2.89 -3.04
N ILE A 52 -8.08 3.24 -4.28
CA ILE A 52 -7.95 2.27 -5.38
C ILE A 52 -6.77 1.33 -5.17
N LEU A 53 -5.58 1.85 -4.82
CA LEU A 53 -4.37 1.04 -4.62
C LEU A 53 -4.49 0.05 -3.45
N LEU A 54 -5.22 0.41 -2.38
CA LEU A 54 -5.47 -0.49 -1.26
C LEU A 54 -6.39 -1.66 -1.64
N ASN A 55 -7.38 -1.44 -2.49
CA ASN A 55 -8.46 -2.38 -2.74
C ASN A 55 -8.38 -3.08 -4.09
N CYS A 56 -7.57 -2.60 -5.03
CA CYS A 56 -7.43 -3.21 -6.36
C CYS A 56 -6.89 -4.63 -6.32
N GLN A 57 -7.11 -5.36 -7.41
CA GLN A 57 -6.46 -6.65 -7.60
C GLN A 57 -4.96 -6.47 -7.84
N LEU A 58 -4.12 -7.30 -7.18
CA LEU A 58 -2.66 -7.23 -7.34
C LEU A 58 -2.19 -7.44 -8.78
N ARG A 59 -2.96 -8.17 -9.61
CA ARG A 59 -2.66 -8.32 -11.05
C ARG A 59 -2.74 -7.02 -11.84
N MET A 60 -3.46 -6.00 -11.31
CA MET A 60 -3.59 -4.67 -11.93
C MET A 60 -2.42 -3.76 -11.59
N VAL A 61 -1.59 -4.18 -10.64
CA VAL A 61 -0.41 -3.42 -10.23
C VAL A 61 0.74 -3.78 -11.15
N SER A 62 1.12 -2.85 -12.02
CA SER A 62 2.33 -2.97 -12.84
C SER A 62 3.59 -2.72 -12.01
N ASN A 63 4.72 -3.25 -12.46
CA ASN A 63 6.00 -3.06 -11.78
C ASN A 63 6.41 -1.59 -11.61
N ASP A 64 5.85 -0.69 -12.43
CA ASP A 64 6.20 0.74 -12.43
C ASP A 64 5.77 1.50 -11.16
N GLY A 65 4.80 0.96 -10.41
CA GLY A 65 4.30 1.58 -9.17
C GLY A 65 4.81 0.92 -7.90
N VAL A 66 5.67 -0.09 -8.00
CA VAL A 66 6.13 -0.93 -6.90
C VAL A 66 7.52 -0.51 -6.46
N LYS A 67 7.78 -0.55 -5.15
CA LYS A 67 9.10 -0.34 -4.56
C LYS A 67 9.59 -1.60 -3.86
N ASP A 68 10.90 -1.81 -3.89
CA ASP A 68 11.53 -2.87 -3.12
C ASP A 68 11.64 -2.47 -1.64
N LEU A 69 11.30 -3.39 -0.74
CA LEU A 69 11.61 -3.26 0.67
C LEU A 69 13.10 -3.53 0.89
N PRO A 70 13.74 -2.80 1.82
CA PRO A 70 15.15 -3.01 2.10
C PRO A 70 15.39 -4.42 2.65
N LYS A 71 16.34 -5.15 2.06
CA LYS A 71 16.77 -6.48 2.54
C LYS A 71 17.67 -6.39 3.77
N THR A 72 18.18 -5.19 4.06
CA THR A 72 19.04 -4.88 5.19
C THR A 72 18.47 -3.74 5.99
N GLN A 73 18.60 -3.78 7.33
CA GLN A 73 18.27 -2.65 8.20
C GLN A 73 19.54 -1.99 8.70
N LYS A 74 19.57 -0.65 8.69
CA LYS A 74 20.58 0.13 9.39
C LYS A 74 20.16 0.27 10.84
N ILE A 75 20.90 -0.33 11.75
CA ILE A 75 20.73 -0.10 13.19
C ILE A 75 21.70 1.01 13.58
N GLU A 76 21.15 2.17 13.91
CA GLU A 76 21.90 3.20 14.62
C GLU A 76 22.05 2.71 16.06
N ALA A 77 23.27 2.36 16.44
CA ALA A 77 23.57 2.02 17.83
C ALA A 77 23.38 3.29 18.67
N SER A 78 22.26 3.36 19.40
CA SER A 78 22.11 4.29 20.49
C SER A 78 23.11 3.86 21.56
N ILE A 79 24.20 4.57 21.72
CA ILE A 79 25.11 4.40 22.84
C ILE A 79 24.39 5.00 24.06
N GLU A 80 23.53 4.21 24.70
CA GLU A 80 23.09 4.50 26.06
C GLU A 80 24.24 4.18 27.00
N GLY A 81 24.91 5.19 27.50
CA GLY A 81 25.89 5.04 28.58
C GLY A 81 27.25 5.65 28.32
N GLU A 82 27.32 6.88 27.89
CA GLU A 82 28.56 7.66 28.08
C GLU A 82 28.60 8.33 29.44
N THR A 83 29.32 7.72 30.37
CA THR A 83 30.01 8.46 31.39
C THR A 83 31.03 9.36 30.69
N ALA A 84 30.80 10.66 30.80
CA ALA A 84 31.67 11.70 30.24
C ALA A 84 33.15 11.47 30.67
N ASN A 85 33.94 10.97 29.73
CA ASN A 85 35.40 11.04 29.85
C ASN A 85 35.85 12.39 29.25
N PRO A 86 36.43 13.30 30.04
CA PRO A 86 36.87 14.61 29.54
C PRO A 86 38.14 14.42 28.68
N GLY A 87 37.98 14.22 27.43
CA GLY A 87 39.04 13.98 26.44
C GLY A 87 38.69 13.02 25.33
N GLY A 88 37.45 12.55 25.30
CA GLY A 88 37.00 11.53 24.34
C GLY A 88 36.87 12.04 22.92
N VAL A 89 37.57 11.37 22.01
CA VAL A 89 37.31 11.42 20.55
C VAL A 89 35.86 10.98 20.34
N VAL A 90 35.03 11.84 19.78
CA VAL A 90 33.67 11.48 19.36
C VAL A 90 33.80 10.46 18.24
N VAL A 91 33.62 9.19 18.57
CA VAL A 91 33.52 8.13 17.56
C VAL A 91 32.11 8.23 16.96
N PRO A 92 31.99 8.49 15.64
CA PRO A 92 30.66 8.54 15.04
C PRO A 92 29.99 7.16 15.20
N PRO A 93 28.66 7.12 15.41
CA PRO A 93 27.93 5.87 15.56
C PRO A 93 28.18 4.99 14.32
N ILE A 94 28.71 3.79 14.54
CA ILE A 94 28.91 2.81 13.47
C ILE A 94 27.54 2.29 13.09
N ALA A 95 27.02 2.74 11.97
CA ALA A 95 25.80 2.17 11.41
C ALA A 95 26.09 0.71 10.99
N THR A 96 25.58 -0.25 11.75
CA THR A 96 25.70 -1.67 11.43
C THR A 96 24.52 -2.04 10.54
N GLU A 97 24.82 -2.45 9.31
CA GLU A 97 23.81 -3.02 8.43
C GLU A 97 23.59 -4.49 8.81
N ILE A 98 22.36 -4.83 9.21
CA ILE A 98 21.98 -6.20 9.53
C ILE A 98 21.08 -6.74 8.42
N ASN A 99 21.48 -7.89 7.86
CA ASN A 99 20.64 -8.62 6.93
C ASN A 99 19.41 -9.17 7.67
N ILE A 100 18.24 -9.01 7.06
CA ILE A 100 16.99 -9.52 7.63
C ILE A 100 16.91 -11.00 7.30
N THR A 101 17.13 -11.84 8.32
CA THR A 101 17.12 -13.29 8.22
C THR A 101 16.21 -13.90 9.27
N ALA A 102 15.78 -15.14 9.03
CA ALA A 102 14.97 -15.89 10.00
C ALA A 102 15.78 -16.25 11.24
N ASP A 103 15.15 -16.16 12.40
CA ASP A 103 15.67 -16.59 13.70
C ASP A 103 15.40 -18.09 13.99
N SER A 104 15.77 -18.56 15.18
CA SER A 104 15.53 -19.92 15.64
C SER A 104 14.04 -20.32 15.77
N LEU A 105 13.14 -19.34 15.73
CA LEU A 105 11.69 -19.56 15.69
C LEU A 105 11.15 -19.60 14.26
N ASN A 106 12.02 -19.59 13.25
CA ASN A 106 11.65 -19.48 11.83
C ASN A 106 10.88 -18.20 11.50
N LYS A 107 11.24 -17.10 12.18
CA LYS A 107 10.62 -15.79 12.07
C LYS A 107 11.68 -14.77 11.68
N ALA A 108 11.41 -14.00 10.64
CA ALA A 108 12.15 -12.79 10.32
C ALA A 108 11.26 -11.56 10.57
N VAL A 109 11.88 -10.44 10.92
CA VAL A 109 11.17 -9.19 11.16
C VAL A 109 11.75 -8.09 10.28
N MET A 110 10.88 -7.35 9.64
CA MET A 110 11.23 -6.24 8.77
C MET A 110 10.43 -5.00 9.17
N THR A 111 11.11 -3.92 9.50
CA THR A 111 10.46 -2.61 9.72
C THR A 111 10.01 -2.04 8.39
N LEU A 112 8.80 -1.51 8.36
CA LEU A 112 8.22 -0.91 7.17
C LEU A 112 8.62 0.54 7.01
N PRO A 113 8.83 1.05 5.78
CA PRO A 113 9.07 2.45 5.53
C PRO A 113 7.80 3.29 5.76
N ASP A 114 7.98 4.60 6.00
CA ASP A 114 6.87 5.52 6.28
C ASP A 114 5.89 5.67 5.11
N ASP A 115 6.33 5.38 3.89
CA ASP A 115 5.52 5.42 2.68
C ASP A 115 4.90 4.07 2.32
N TYR A 116 4.96 3.07 3.20
CA TYR A 116 4.34 1.77 2.98
C TYR A 116 2.81 1.88 2.96
N LEU A 117 2.20 1.35 1.92
CA LEU A 117 0.75 1.27 1.78
C LEU A 117 0.24 -0.17 1.84
N ARG A 118 0.84 -1.07 1.05
CA ARG A 118 0.38 -2.45 0.92
C ARG A 118 1.49 -3.36 0.41
N LEU A 119 1.56 -4.57 0.96
CA LEU A 119 2.45 -5.63 0.45
C LEU A 119 2.00 -6.09 -0.94
N VAL A 120 2.96 -6.23 -1.86
CA VAL A 120 2.74 -6.82 -3.18
C VAL A 120 3.22 -8.27 -3.19
N ILE A 121 4.42 -8.51 -2.67
CA ILE A 121 5.01 -9.83 -2.60
C ILE A 121 6.09 -9.85 -1.50
N ALA A 122 6.16 -10.96 -0.78
CA ALA A 122 7.28 -11.28 0.10
C ALA A 122 7.67 -12.73 -0.11
N GLU A 123 8.97 -12.97 -0.21
CA GLU A 123 9.57 -14.29 -0.40
C GLU A 123 10.87 -14.39 0.38
N MET A 124 11.05 -15.49 1.07
CA MET A 124 12.29 -15.84 1.74
C MET A 124 12.93 -17.06 1.09
N GLU A 125 14.23 -17.17 1.24
CA GLU A 125 14.98 -18.32 0.77
C GLU A 125 14.46 -19.61 1.41
N GLY A 126 14.11 -20.57 0.56
CA GLY A 126 13.55 -21.86 0.98
C GLY A 126 12.04 -21.92 1.03
N TRP A 127 11.31 -20.83 0.79
CA TRP A 127 9.86 -20.90 0.63
C TRP A 127 9.47 -21.52 -0.71
N ASP A 128 8.46 -22.40 -0.72
CA ASP A 128 7.94 -23.01 -1.95
C ASP A 128 7.09 -22.04 -2.78
N CYS A 129 6.53 -21.03 -2.11
CA CYS A 129 5.72 -20.00 -2.78
C CYS A 129 5.81 -18.65 -2.07
N PRO A 130 5.78 -17.54 -2.81
CA PRO A 130 5.76 -16.21 -2.23
C PRO A 130 4.40 -15.90 -1.60
N VAL A 131 4.42 -15.06 -0.57
CA VAL A 131 3.20 -14.51 0.07
C VAL A 131 2.87 -13.17 -0.57
N ARG A 132 1.63 -13.02 -1.05
CA ARG A 132 1.11 -11.79 -1.69
C ARG A 132 0.09 -11.04 -0.84
N VAL A 133 -0.56 -11.74 0.07
CA VAL A 133 -1.58 -11.16 0.95
C VAL A 133 -1.16 -11.46 2.38
N PRO A 134 -0.82 -10.44 3.16
CA PRO A 134 -0.49 -10.65 4.56
C PRO A 134 -1.73 -11.06 5.36
N THR A 135 -1.50 -11.79 6.42
CA THR A 135 -2.52 -12.14 7.40
C THR A 135 -2.66 -11.00 8.40
N GLU A 136 -3.88 -10.66 8.78
CA GLU A 136 -4.13 -9.66 9.82
C GLU A 136 -3.53 -10.10 11.15
N ASP A 137 -2.97 -9.14 11.90
CA ASP A 137 -2.38 -9.37 13.22
C ASP A 137 -3.46 -9.62 14.28
N THR A 138 -3.99 -10.83 14.29
CA THR A 138 -4.96 -11.28 15.27
C THR A 138 -4.30 -12.17 16.32
N GLY A 139 -4.89 -12.26 17.52
CA GLY A 139 -4.43 -13.17 18.56
C GLY A 139 -4.36 -14.63 18.08
N VAL A 140 -5.29 -15.04 17.20
CA VAL A 140 -5.29 -16.38 16.60
C VAL A 140 -4.12 -16.56 15.63
N ALA A 141 -3.84 -15.59 14.76
CA ALA A 141 -2.72 -15.65 13.84
C ALA A 141 -1.39 -15.73 14.61
N ARG A 142 -1.20 -14.92 15.64
CA ARG A 142 -0.01 -14.98 16.51
C ARG A 142 0.13 -16.33 17.21
N MET A 143 -0.97 -16.89 17.70
CA MET A 143 -0.97 -18.21 18.38
C MET A 143 -0.61 -19.33 17.40
N VAL A 144 -1.13 -19.30 16.17
CA VAL A 144 -0.80 -20.26 15.11
C VAL A 144 0.67 -20.16 14.73
N CYS A 145 1.15 -18.93 14.46
CA CYS A 145 2.54 -18.69 14.08
C CYS A 145 3.54 -18.99 15.19
N GLY A 146 3.17 -18.79 16.46
CA GLY A 146 3.99 -19.13 17.64
C GLY A 146 3.83 -20.57 18.13
N SER A 147 3.05 -21.41 17.44
CA SER A 147 2.78 -22.78 17.87
C SER A 147 4.05 -23.64 17.89
N ARG A 148 4.20 -24.46 18.92
CA ARG A 148 5.28 -25.48 19.02
C ARG A 148 5.01 -26.70 18.12
N PHE A 149 3.78 -26.88 17.65
CA PHE A 149 3.39 -28.01 16.82
C PHE A 149 3.73 -27.74 15.36
N ARG A 150 4.63 -28.54 14.79
CA ARG A 150 5.09 -28.40 13.40
C ARG A 150 3.97 -28.44 12.35
N GLY A 151 2.88 -29.14 12.61
CA GLY A 151 1.74 -29.23 11.68
C GLY A 151 0.82 -28.02 11.71
N VAL A 152 0.94 -27.15 12.72
CA VAL A 152 0.10 -25.96 12.91
C VAL A 152 0.84 -24.68 12.51
N ARG A 153 2.12 -24.57 12.88
CA ARG A 153 2.91 -23.38 12.60
C ARG A 153 3.24 -23.26 11.11
N PRO A 154 3.42 -22.03 10.60
CA PRO A 154 3.92 -21.80 9.24
C PRO A 154 5.27 -22.52 9.02
N ASN A 155 5.47 -22.97 7.80
CA ASN A 155 6.69 -23.62 7.34
C ASN A 155 6.95 -23.19 5.87
N ASN A 156 8.03 -23.68 5.26
CA ASN A 156 8.41 -23.37 3.88
C ASN A 156 7.32 -23.69 2.85
N HIS A 157 6.47 -24.71 3.08
CA HIS A 157 5.34 -25.05 2.20
C HIS A 157 4.10 -24.19 2.44
N ARG A 158 4.00 -23.60 3.64
CA ARG A 158 2.89 -22.74 4.07
C ARG A 158 3.42 -21.53 4.80
N PRO A 159 4.16 -20.65 4.09
CA PRO A 159 4.67 -19.43 4.69
C PRO A 159 3.54 -18.49 5.09
N CYS A 160 3.78 -17.65 6.09
CA CYS A 160 2.82 -16.66 6.55
C CYS A 160 3.53 -15.32 6.78
N VAL A 161 2.90 -14.24 6.36
CA VAL A 161 3.34 -12.87 6.65
C VAL A 161 2.25 -12.19 7.45
N ILE A 162 2.62 -11.57 8.57
CA ILE A 162 1.71 -10.80 9.43
C ILE A 162 2.15 -9.35 9.39
N GLU A 163 1.23 -8.44 9.10
CA GLU A 163 1.43 -7.01 9.30
C GLU A 163 1.11 -6.66 10.76
N GLY A 164 2.03 -6.01 11.44
CA GLY A 164 1.84 -5.63 12.83
C GLY A 164 2.78 -4.50 13.25
N GLN A 165 3.10 -4.44 14.53
CA GLN A 165 4.01 -3.44 15.07
C GLN A 165 5.11 -4.12 15.90
N GLN A 166 6.33 -3.59 15.76
CA GLN A 166 7.46 -3.90 16.61
C GLN A 166 8.04 -2.59 17.16
N ASP A 167 8.17 -2.51 18.47
CA ASP A 167 8.71 -1.31 19.17
C ASP A 167 8.01 0.00 18.76
N GLY A 168 6.68 -0.08 18.54
CA GLY A 168 5.85 1.05 18.14
C GLY A 168 5.97 1.44 16.65
N LYS A 169 6.75 0.72 15.85
CA LYS A 169 6.89 0.94 14.41
C LYS A 169 6.16 -0.15 13.62
N PRO A 170 5.54 0.20 12.47
CA PRO A 170 4.96 -0.80 11.58
C PRO A 170 6.02 -1.80 11.11
N ALA A 171 5.68 -3.08 11.12
CA ALA A 171 6.60 -4.15 10.76
C ALA A 171 5.88 -5.32 10.07
N LEU A 172 6.62 -6.04 9.22
CA LEU A 172 6.22 -7.35 8.71
C LEU A 172 6.91 -8.44 9.51
N PHE A 173 6.13 -9.41 9.96
CA PHE A 173 6.61 -10.65 10.55
C PHE A 173 6.48 -11.77 9.52
N LEU A 174 7.62 -12.28 9.07
CA LEU A 174 7.72 -13.34 8.06
C LEU A 174 8.00 -14.66 8.77
N TYR A 175 7.11 -15.64 8.61
CA TYR A 175 7.21 -16.95 9.27
C TYR A 175 7.32 -18.07 8.24
N GLY A 176 8.02 -19.14 8.61
CA GLY A 176 8.12 -20.35 7.82
C GLY A 176 9.42 -20.51 7.04
N ALA A 177 10.44 -19.69 7.29
CA ALA A 177 11.77 -19.91 6.74
C ALA A 177 12.65 -20.66 7.74
N ASP A 178 13.66 -21.34 7.23
CA ASP A 178 14.69 -21.95 8.07
C ASP A 178 15.58 -20.88 8.70
N GLU A 179 16.17 -21.18 9.86
CA GLU A 179 17.09 -20.27 10.54
C GLU A 179 18.25 -19.86 9.65
N GLY A 180 18.61 -18.59 9.68
CA GLY A 180 19.69 -18.01 8.88
C GLY A 180 19.34 -17.75 7.41
N LYS A 181 18.14 -18.10 6.95
CA LYS A 181 17.67 -17.80 5.60
C LYS A 181 17.21 -16.34 5.47
N GLY A 182 17.59 -15.69 4.37
CA GLY A 182 17.31 -14.30 4.09
C GLY A 182 16.11 -14.06 3.19
N ILE A 183 15.79 -12.78 3.00
CA ILE A 183 14.73 -12.34 2.09
C ILE A 183 15.27 -12.35 0.66
N THR A 184 14.59 -13.07 -0.24
CA THR A 184 14.89 -13.09 -1.68
C THR A 184 14.19 -11.95 -2.40
N GLN A 185 12.89 -11.77 -2.12
CA GLN A 185 12.09 -10.71 -2.71
C GLN A 185 11.13 -10.13 -1.67
N ALA A 186 11.03 -8.80 -1.62
CA ALA A 186 10.01 -8.11 -0.84
C ALA A 186 9.67 -6.80 -1.54
N GLN A 187 8.41 -6.64 -1.92
CA GLN A 187 7.95 -5.47 -2.69
C GLN A 187 6.64 -4.95 -2.12
N TYR A 188 6.46 -3.65 -2.19
CA TYR A 188 5.28 -2.96 -1.67
C TYR A 188 4.81 -1.84 -2.60
N LEU A 189 3.53 -1.49 -2.46
CA LEU A 189 2.98 -0.26 -3.01
C LEU A 189 3.24 0.88 -2.04
N PRO A 190 3.84 1.99 -2.49
CA PRO A 190 3.98 3.18 -1.66
C PRO A 190 2.68 3.98 -1.59
N VAL A 191 2.54 4.79 -0.54
CA VAL A 191 1.48 5.79 -0.44
C VAL A 191 1.62 6.78 -1.59
N PRO A 192 0.57 6.97 -2.43
CA PRO A 192 0.62 7.90 -3.54
C PRO A 192 0.78 9.33 -3.03
N LYS A 193 1.82 10.01 -3.48
CA LYS A 193 2.12 11.41 -3.16
C LYS A 193 2.64 12.12 -4.39
N PHE A 194 2.31 13.40 -4.52
CA PHE A 194 2.96 14.28 -5.49
C PHE A 194 4.40 14.55 -5.05
N ASP A 195 5.30 14.57 -6.01
CA ASP A 195 6.69 14.99 -5.83
C ASP A 195 6.82 16.54 -5.92
N ILE A 196 8.06 17.03 -5.88
CA ILE A 196 8.38 18.47 -5.95
C ILE A 196 8.00 19.06 -7.32
N GLU A 197 7.91 18.23 -8.36
CA GLU A 197 7.54 18.64 -9.72
C GLU A 197 6.03 18.48 -9.99
N ASP A 198 5.20 18.32 -8.97
CA ASP A 198 3.77 18.04 -9.09
C ASP A 198 3.45 16.78 -9.93
N LYS A 199 4.33 15.76 -9.86
CA LYS A 199 4.12 14.46 -10.49
C LYS A 199 3.80 13.39 -9.46
N ILE A 200 2.94 12.45 -9.85
CA ILE A 200 2.57 11.30 -9.03
C ILE A 200 2.82 10.01 -9.81
N ASN A 201 3.43 9.03 -9.14
CA ASN A 201 3.66 7.72 -9.73
C ASN A 201 2.45 6.82 -9.50
N LEU A 202 1.78 6.43 -10.58
CA LEU A 202 0.60 5.55 -10.55
C LEU A 202 0.78 4.38 -11.53
N PRO A 203 0.25 3.19 -11.19
CA PRO A 203 0.19 2.09 -12.15
C PRO A 203 -0.69 2.46 -13.34
N GLU A 204 -0.20 2.24 -14.56
CA GLU A 204 -0.89 2.62 -15.79
C GLU A 204 -2.29 1.99 -15.89
N MET A 205 -2.41 0.70 -15.57
CA MET A 205 -3.68 -0.02 -15.62
C MET A 205 -4.75 0.50 -14.65
N LEU A 206 -4.35 1.23 -13.62
CA LEU A 206 -5.26 1.79 -12.60
C LEU A 206 -5.52 3.29 -12.81
N TYR A 207 -4.89 3.92 -13.80
CA TYR A 207 -5.01 5.35 -14.03
C TYR A 207 -6.47 5.78 -14.19
N ASP A 208 -7.20 5.15 -15.12
CA ASP A 208 -8.60 5.49 -15.37
C ASP A 208 -9.48 5.25 -14.14
N ALA A 209 -9.25 4.15 -13.41
CA ALA A 209 -9.98 3.88 -12.17
C ALA A 209 -9.78 5.00 -11.13
N ILE A 210 -8.56 5.53 -11.04
CA ILE A 210 -8.22 6.64 -10.13
C ILE A 210 -8.90 7.94 -10.58
N ILE A 211 -8.95 8.22 -11.89
CA ILE A 211 -9.66 9.37 -12.46
C ILE A 211 -11.15 9.30 -12.12
N TYR A 212 -11.81 8.17 -12.41
CA TYR A 212 -13.23 7.98 -12.09
C TYR A 212 -13.51 8.08 -10.58
N GLN A 213 -12.65 7.51 -9.75
CA GLN A 213 -12.79 7.60 -8.29
C GLN A 213 -12.61 9.03 -7.78
N THR A 214 -11.66 9.78 -8.35
CA THR A 214 -11.46 11.21 -8.02
C THR A 214 -12.67 12.04 -8.42
N ALA A 215 -13.22 11.83 -9.62
CA ALA A 215 -14.43 12.48 -10.09
C ALA A 215 -15.63 12.14 -9.18
N ALA A 216 -15.79 10.88 -8.78
CA ALA A 216 -16.83 10.44 -7.86
C ALA A 216 -16.75 11.16 -6.50
N MET A 217 -15.57 11.21 -5.89
CA MET A 217 -15.34 11.90 -4.62
C MET A 217 -15.62 13.41 -4.73
N THR A 218 -15.23 14.02 -5.85
CA THR A 218 -15.48 15.44 -6.12
C THR A 218 -16.96 15.71 -6.26
N LEU A 219 -17.70 14.92 -7.06
CA LEU A 219 -19.15 15.05 -7.20
C LEU A 219 -19.91 14.77 -5.91
N GLN A 220 -19.42 13.85 -5.10
CA GLN A 220 -19.98 13.60 -3.77
C GLN A 220 -19.84 14.84 -2.88
N THR A 221 -18.70 15.51 -2.91
CA THR A 221 -18.46 16.75 -2.17
C THR A 221 -19.39 17.88 -2.64
N LEU A 222 -19.71 17.90 -3.93
CA LEU A 222 -20.62 18.88 -4.55
C LEU A 222 -22.12 18.50 -4.40
N GLY A 223 -22.43 17.36 -3.76
CA GLY A 223 -23.80 16.90 -3.53
C GLY A 223 -24.51 16.32 -4.77
N SER A 224 -23.79 16.04 -5.86
CA SER A 224 -24.37 15.45 -7.06
C SER A 224 -24.63 13.95 -6.86
N GLN A 225 -25.78 13.43 -7.32
CA GLN A 225 -26.12 12.00 -7.22
C GLN A 225 -25.32 11.11 -8.20
N LEU A 226 -24.65 11.69 -9.18
CA LEU A 226 -23.86 10.95 -10.18
C LEU A 226 -22.60 10.30 -9.62
N TRP A 227 -22.16 10.68 -8.42
CA TRP A 227 -20.97 10.12 -7.79
C TRP A 227 -21.04 8.59 -7.67
N ALA A 228 -22.22 8.03 -7.43
CA ALA A 228 -22.40 6.58 -7.24
C ALA A 228 -22.09 5.80 -8.53
N THR A 229 -22.51 6.30 -9.69
CA THR A 229 -22.24 5.70 -11.00
C THR A 229 -20.75 5.72 -11.32
N LEU A 230 -20.08 6.85 -11.08
CA LEU A 230 -18.63 6.98 -11.31
C LEU A 230 -17.82 6.10 -10.34
N ALA A 231 -18.23 5.99 -9.08
CA ALA A 231 -17.62 5.09 -8.12
C ALA A 231 -17.73 3.62 -8.55
N GLN A 232 -18.88 3.19 -9.06
CA GLN A 232 -19.04 1.84 -9.61
C GLN A 232 -18.14 1.59 -10.83
N MET A 233 -17.99 2.58 -11.72
CA MET A 233 -17.06 2.48 -12.83
C MET A 233 -15.61 2.31 -12.35
N ALA A 234 -15.19 3.09 -11.36
CA ALA A 234 -13.88 2.96 -10.74
C ALA A 234 -13.63 1.57 -10.14
N GLU A 235 -14.64 1.01 -9.42
CA GLU A 235 -14.57 -0.34 -8.86
C GLU A 235 -14.45 -1.43 -9.93
N ARG A 236 -15.15 -1.30 -11.05
CA ARG A 236 -15.03 -2.24 -12.19
C ARG A 236 -13.65 -2.17 -12.83
N LEU A 237 -13.16 -0.97 -13.14
CA LEU A 237 -11.86 -0.76 -13.77
C LEU A 237 -10.69 -1.22 -12.89
N SER A 238 -10.83 -1.18 -11.57
CA SER A 238 -9.82 -1.64 -10.62
C SER A 238 -9.94 -3.11 -10.21
N GLY A 239 -11.01 -3.80 -10.66
CA GLY A 239 -11.30 -5.19 -10.28
C GLY A 239 -11.79 -5.36 -8.83
N ILE A 240 -12.14 -4.28 -8.13
CA ILE A 240 -12.66 -4.31 -6.75
C ILE A 240 -14.01 -5.02 -6.71
N GLU A 241 -14.87 -4.78 -7.69
CA GLU A 241 -16.19 -5.43 -7.79
C GLU A 241 -16.06 -6.96 -7.82
N GLU A 242 -15.12 -7.50 -8.61
CA GLU A 242 -14.87 -8.95 -8.68
C GLU A 242 -14.41 -9.53 -7.32
N ILE A 243 -13.54 -8.82 -6.59
CA ILE A 243 -13.09 -9.25 -5.25
C ILE A 243 -14.29 -9.33 -4.30
N ARG A 244 -15.14 -8.31 -4.32
CA ARG A 244 -16.32 -8.23 -3.45
C ARG A 244 -17.29 -9.38 -3.74
N GLU A 245 -17.54 -9.68 -5.02
CA GLU A 245 -18.38 -10.81 -5.42
C GLU A 245 -17.80 -12.16 -4.97
N LEU A 246 -16.49 -12.37 -5.14
CA LEU A 246 -15.83 -13.59 -4.69
C LEU A 246 -15.93 -13.77 -3.18
N GLN A 247 -15.76 -12.70 -2.41
CA GLN A 247 -15.92 -12.73 -0.94
C GLN A 247 -17.36 -13.05 -0.53
N GLN A 248 -18.36 -12.49 -1.23
CA GLN A 248 -19.77 -12.79 -0.96
C GLN A 248 -20.09 -14.26 -1.26
N ARG A 249 -19.62 -14.79 -2.38
CA ARG A 249 -19.80 -16.22 -2.75
C ARG A 249 -19.12 -17.15 -1.74
N ALA A 250 -17.93 -16.79 -1.24
CA ALA A 250 -17.23 -17.56 -0.21
C ALA A 250 -18.04 -17.59 1.10
N LYS A 251 -18.54 -16.43 1.56
CA LYS A 251 -19.39 -16.35 2.75
C LYS A 251 -20.69 -17.16 2.63
N GLN A 252 -21.31 -17.19 1.44
CA GLN A 252 -22.53 -17.98 1.20
C GLN A 252 -22.28 -19.50 1.20
N LYS A 253 -21.07 -19.93 0.83
CA LYS A 253 -20.69 -21.34 0.83
C LYS A 253 -20.19 -21.85 2.18
N GLY A 254 -20.10 -21.01 3.20
CA GLY A 254 -19.68 -21.38 4.56
C GLY A 254 -18.20 -21.74 4.69
N VAL A 255 -17.36 -21.20 3.79
CA VAL A 255 -15.91 -21.39 3.80
C VAL A 255 -15.24 -20.17 4.43
#